data_796e8a47e035eccb4dd341e4e7bfc6ba
#
_entry.id   796e8a47e035eccb4dd341e4e7bfc6ba
#
_cell.length_a   1.000
_cell.length_b   1.000
_cell.length_c   1.000
_cell.angle_alpha   90.00
_cell.angle_beta   90.00
_cell.angle_gamma   90.00
#
_symmetry.space_group_name_H-M   'P 1'
#
loop_
_entity.id
_entity.type
_entity.pdbx_description
1 polymer ?
#
loop_
_entity_poly.entity_id
_entity_poly.type
_entity_poly.pdbx_seq_one_letter_code
_entity_poly.pdbx_strand_id
1 'polypeptide(L)'
;SDLLRPQLRDRQARAGQDALPGTRHTLRHLAATADHDLCTLCNQLAQPLHKIFMESETYRAYQTIKIFTEFLGAESFAGLHKQADAKKLILFDVLAEPFGILGPEQFVRDFGHLPSARVVYRGKLTGAFAEDVRKNKYKTAEGVVCKGGKGGADLWMMKIKTDSYMQKLKQAFADKWEDYWE
;
A
#
# COMPACT_ATOMS: atom_id res chain seq x y z
N SER A 1 -31.02 -4.89 -0.92
CA SER A 1 -30.44 -4.46 0.35
C SER A 1 -29.03 -3.92 0.08
N ASP A 2 -29.02 -2.59 -0.07
CA ASP A 2 -27.80 -1.77 -0.21
C ASP A 2 -27.10 -1.64 1.14
N LEU A 3 -26.02 -2.33 1.34
CA LEU A 3 -25.08 -2.02 2.42
C LEU A 3 -23.73 -2.62 2.06
N LEU A 4 -22.77 -1.73 1.86
CA LEU A 4 -21.31 -1.88 1.81
C LEU A 4 -20.68 -1.44 0.49
N ARG A 5 -20.88 -0.16 0.14
CA ARG A 5 -19.87 0.63 -0.58
C ARG A 5 -19.43 1.76 0.35
N PRO A 6 -18.20 1.83 0.81
CA PRO A 6 -17.69 3.07 1.35
C PRO A 6 -17.51 4.05 0.20
N GLN A 7 -18.43 4.99 0.08
CA GLN A 7 -18.28 6.16 -0.77
C GLN A 7 -17.16 7.03 -0.17
N LEU A 8 -16.04 7.09 -0.85
CA LEU A 8 -15.06 8.16 -0.70
C LEU A 8 -15.73 9.48 -1.14
N ARG A 9 -16.42 10.14 -0.22
CA ARG A 9 -16.84 11.52 -0.41
C ARG A 9 -15.76 12.45 0.11
N ASP A 10 -15.18 13.17 -0.83
CA ASP A 10 -14.43 14.40 -0.58
C ASP A 10 -15.19 15.31 0.39
N ARG A 11 -14.65 15.47 1.61
CA ARG A 11 -14.92 16.62 2.44
C ARG A 11 -13.69 17.51 2.41
N GLN A 12 -13.70 18.46 1.48
CA GLN A 12 -12.86 19.64 1.56
C GLN A 12 -13.31 20.48 2.77
N ALA A 13 -12.54 20.43 3.84
CA ALA A 13 -12.64 21.41 4.89
C ALA A 13 -11.76 22.60 4.48
N ARG A 14 -12.38 23.75 4.24
CA ARG A 14 -11.72 25.06 4.12
C ARG A 14 -11.02 25.39 5.43
N ALA A 15 -9.73 25.54 5.41
CA ALA A 15 -8.98 26.19 6.47
C ALA A 15 -8.16 27.34 5.85
N GLY A 16 -8.24 28.49 6.53
CA GLY A 16 -7.88 29.81 6.09
C GLY A 16 -6.46 30.00 5.59
N GLN A 17 -6.36 30.97 4.72
CA GLN A 17 -5.15 31.62 4.24
C GLN A 17 -4.43 32.29 5.41
N ASP A 18 -3.13 32.02 5.50
CA ASP A 18 -2.02 32.92 5.79
C ASP A 18 -0.83 32.09 6.31
N ALA A 19 0.10 31.78 5.42
CA ALA A 19 1.47 31.39 5.81
C ALA A 19 2.44 31.42 4.64
N LEU A 20 3.58 32.01 4.90
CA LEU A 20 4.79 32.20 4.10
C LEU A 20 5.26 30.92 3.35
N PRO A 21 6.06 31.04 2.25
CA PRO A 21 6.47 29.91 1.43
C PRO A 21 7.56 29.09 2.11
N GLY A 22 7.12 28.12 2.88
CA GLY A 22 7.93 27.01 3.38
C GLY A 22 7.15 25.74 3.15
N THR A 23 7.73 24.80 2.45
CA THR A 23 7.14 23.50 2.14
C THR A 23 6.67 22.83 3.44
N ARG A 24 5.37 22.87 3.72
CA ARG A 24 4.79 22.16 4.88
C ARG A 24 4.45 20.74 4.47
N HIS A 25 5.23 19.82 4.93
CA HIS A 25 4.85 18.41 4.90
C HIS A 25 3.84 18.14 6.02
N THR A 26 2.56 18.00 5.66
CA THR A 26 1.51 17.64 6.61
C THR A 26 1.13 16.18 6.38
N LEU A 27 1.41 15.34 7.37
CA LEU A 27 0.87 13.97 7.40
C LEU A 27 -0.62 14.06 7.74
N ARG A 28 -1.49 13.78 6.76
CA ARG A 28 -2.93 13.64 6.99
C ARG A 28 -3.25 12.15 7.11
N HIS A 29 -3.75 11.76 8.25
CA HIS A 29 -4.32 10.45 8.47
C HIS A 29 -5.78 10.45 8.04
N LEU A 30 -6.15 9.59 7.10
CA LEU A 30 -7.54 9.22 6.85
C LEU A 30 -7.87 8.06 7.79
N ALA A 31 -8.17 8.35 9.04
CA ALA A 31 -8.71 7.38 9.98
C ALA A 31 -10.22 7.47 9.95
N ALA A 32 -10.87 6.46 9.40
CA ALA A 32 -12.25 6.15 9.74
C ALA A 32 -12.21 5.33 11.03
N THR A 33 -12.74 5.88 12.11
CA THR A 33 -12.78 5.34 13.48
C THR A 33 -11.41 5.23 14.17
N ALA A 34 -11.28 5.89 15.31
CA ALA A 34 -10.04 5.98 16.08
C ALA A 34 -9.71 4.63 16.77
N ASP A 35 -9.15 3.68 16.01
CA ASP A 35 -8.43 2.57 16.61
C ASP A 35 -7.09 3.12 17.13
N HIS A 36 -6.94 3.13 18.45
CA HIS A 36 -5.73 3.59 19.14
C HIS A 36 -4.46 2.88 18.61
N ASP A 37 -4.58 1.60 18.29
CA ASP A 37 -3.49 0.80 17.77
C ASP A 37 -3.06 1.26 16.37
N LEU A 38 -4.02 1.58 15.49
CA LEU A 38 -3.73 2.10 14.16
C LEU A 38 -3.03 3.45 14.23
N CYS A 39 -3.48 4.36 15.09
CA CYS A 39 -2.83 5.65 15.31
C CYS A 39 -1.38 5.48 15.80
N THR A 40 -1.15 4.54 16.71
CA THR A 40 0.19 4.23 17.23
C THR A 40 1.10 3.71 16.12
N LEU A 41 0.63 2.76 15.30
CA LEU A 41 1.37 2.22 14.15
C LEU A 41 1.66 3.30 13.10
N CYS A 42 0.70 4.17 12.81
CA CYS A 42 0.91 5.31 11.91
C CYS A 42 2.01 6.24 12.44
N ASN A 43 1.99 6.57 13.72
CA ASN A 43 3.01 7.43 14.33
C ASN A 43 4.40 6.78 14.32
N GLN A 44 4.50 5.47 14.56
CA GLN A 44 5.75 4.72 14.48
C GLN A 44 6.35 4.74 13.07
N LEU A 45 5.52 4.60 12.04
CA LEU A 45 5.97 4.67 10.65
C LEU A 45 6.25 6.10 10.19
N ALA A 46 5.53 7.08 10.70
CA ALA A 46 5.65 8.48 10.32
C ALA A 46 7.03 9.07 10.65
N GLN A 47 7.61 8.72 11.80
CA GLN A 47 8.91 9.27 12.22
C GLN A 47 10.06 8.92 11.27
N PRO A 48 10.34 7.64 10.93
CA PRO A 48 11.38 7.31 9.99
C PRO A 48 11.09 7.84 8.56
N LEU A 49 9.85 7.87 8.13
CA LEU A 49 9.48 8.47 6.84
C LEU A 49 9.73 9.97 6.81
N HIS A 50 9.36 10.69 7.88
CA HIS A 50 9.63 12.12 7.99
C HIS A 50 11.12 12.40 7.87
N LYS A 51 11.96 11.62 8.55
CA LYS A 51 13.42 11.75 8.46
C LYS A 51 13.91 11.60 7.02
N ILE A 52 13.48 10.53 6.32
CA ILE A 52 13.85 10.30 4.92
C ILE A 52 13.44 11.50 4.04
N PHE A 53 12.20 11.98 4.20
CA PHE A 53 11.70 13.07 3.38
C PHE A 53 12.38 14.42 3.66
N MET A 54 12.78 14.67 4.89
CA MET A 54 13.45 15.90 5.27
C MET A 54 14.95 15.92 4.98
N GLU A 55 15.62 14.77 5.07
CA GLU A 55 17.06 14.67 4.81
C GLU A 55 17.40 14.54 3.32
N SER A 56 16.48 14.02 2.50
CA SER A 56 16.71 13.84 1.07
C SER A 56 16.35 15.07 0.25
N GLU A 57 17.29 15.61 -0.50
CA GLU A 57 17.05 16.72 -1.44
C GLU A 57 15.98 16.35 -2.48
N THR A 58 15.98 15.11 -2.95
CA THR A 58 15.00 14.60 -3.91
C THR A 58 13.59 14.73 -3.35
N TYR A 59 13.36 14.28 -2.10
CA TYR A 59 12.00 14.29 -1.52
C TYR A 59 11.57 15.68 -1.08
N ARG A 60 12.48 16.54 -0.67
CA ARG A 60 12.17 17.94 -0.32
C ARG A 60 11.67 18.76 -1.52
N ALA A 61 12.02 18.37 -2.73
CA ALA A 61 11.58 19.04 -3.95
C ALA A 61 10.10 18.78 -4.31
N TYR A 62 9.47 17.75 -3.73
CA TYR A 62 8.07 17.43 -4.01
C TYR A 62 7.11 18.25 -3.14
N GLN A 63 6.00 18.66 -3.74
CA GLN A 63 4.96 19.46 -3.06
C GLN A 63 4.16 18.62 -2.07
N THR A 64 3.87 17.39 -2.45
CA THR A 64 3.07 16.46 -1.65
C THR A 64 3.64 15.06 -1.79
N ILE A 65 3.73 14.35 -0.67
CA ILE A 65 4.08 12.92 -0.65
C ILE A 65 2.94 12.17 0.03
N LYS A 66 2.40 11.16 -0.68
CA LYS A 66 1.39 10.24 -0.14
C LYS A 66 2.01 8.87 0.03
N ILE A 67 1.75 8.23 1.15
CA ILE A 67 2.21 6.88 1.46
C ILE A 67 1.02 5.93 1.45
N PHE A 68 1.22 4.73 0.91
CA PHE A 68 0.21 3.69 0.86
C PHE A 68 0.65 2.52 1.72
N THR A 69 -0.21 2.14 2.63
CA THR A 69 0.07 1.09 3.61
C THR A 69 -1.07 0.11 3.69
N GLU A 70 -0.75 -1.15 3.99
CA GLU A 70 -1.71 -2.20 4.31
C GLU A 70 -1.70 -2.43 5.81
N PHE A 71 -2.89 -2.42 6.44
CA PHE A 71 -3.06 -2.79 7.83
C PHE A 71 -3.31 -4.30 7.92
N LEU A 72 -2.45 -5.00 8.62
CA LEU A 72 -2.52 -6.45 8.80
C LEU A 72 -2.58 -6.81 10.29
N GLY A 73 -3.24 -7.91 10.61
CA GLY A 73 -3.38 -8.42 11.97
C GLY A 73 -4.83 -8.54 12.41
N ALA A 74 -5.07 -8.68 13.70
CA ALA A 74 -6.42 -8.77 14.24
C ALA A 74 -7.29 -7.61 13.76
N GLU A 75 -8.51 -7.91 13.35
CA GLU A 75 -9.50 -6.93 12.82
C GLU A 75 -9.15 -6.31 11.46
N SER A 76 -8.08 -6.76 10.78
CA SER A 76 -7.83 -6.32 9.42
C SER A 76 -8.82 -6.96 8.44
N PHE A 77 -9.19 -6.22 7.41
CA PHE A 77 -10.07 -6.72 6.35
C PHE A 77 -9.34 -7.73 5.44
N ALA A 78 -8.05 -7.53 5.23
CA ALA A 78 -7.26 -8.35 4.34
C ALA A 78 -6.68 -9.59 5.05
N GLY A 79 -6.91 -10.75 4.46
CA GLY A 79 -6.33 -12.01 4.90
C GLY A 79 -7.12 -12.74 5.99
N LEU A 80 -6.64 -13.93 6.34
CA LEU A 80 -7.19 -14.75 7.40
C LEU A 80 -6.39 -14.48 8.68
N HIS A 81 -6.72 -13.41 9.40
CA HIS A 81 -6.09 -13.05 10.66
C HIS A 81 -6.89 -13.60 11.85
N LYS A 82 -6.15 -14.03 12.87
CA LYS A 82 -6.70 -14.45 14.16
C LYS A 82 -6.65 -13.27 15.13
N GLN A 83 -7.50 -13.31 16.17
CA GLN A 83 -7.49 -12.31 17.23
C GLN A 83 -6.12 -12.12 17.93
N ALA A 84 -5.31 -13.18 17.95
CA ALA A 84 -3.97 -13.14 18.55
C ALA A 84 -2.87 -12.62 17.60
N ASP A 85 -3.19 -12.34 16.32
CA ASP A 85 -2.19 -11.86 15.37
C ASP A 85 -1.85 -10.40 15.68
N ALA A 86 -0.55 -10.12 15.74
CA ALA A 86 -0.06 -8.77 15.99
C ALA A 86 -0.48 -7.82 14.86
N LYS A 87 -1.03 -6.69 15.24
CA LYS A 87 -1.37 -5.59 14.31
C LYS A 87 -0.10 -4.95 13.77
N LYS A 88 -0.04 -4.70 12.48
CA LYS A 88 1.10 -4.05 11.81
C LYS A 88 0.67 -3.29 10.58
N LEU A 89 1.45 -2.28 10.24
CA LEU A 89 1.28 -1.46 9.05
C LEU A 89 2.44 -1.75 8.09
N ILE A 90 2.12 -2.14 6.86
CA ILE A 90 3.10 -2.49 5.84
C ILE A 90 3.06 -1.48 4.72
N LEU A 91 4.15 -0.75 4.52
CA LEU A 91 4.32 0.20 3.44
C LEU A 91 4.49 -0.55 2.10
N PHE A 92 3.74 -0.16 1.07
CA PHE A 92 3.85 -0.81 -0.24
C PHE A 92 4.00 0.16 -1.42
N ASP A 93 3.64 1.45 -1.27
CA ASP A 93 3.86 2.47 -2.27
C ASP A 93 4.08 3.86 -1.66
N VAL A 94 4.78 4.71 -2.42
CA VAL A 94 4.95 6.14 -2.16
C VAL A 94 4.67 6.89 -3.45
N LEU A 95 3.79 7.88 -3.39
CA LEU A 95 3.50 8.80 -4.48
C LEU A 95 4.08 10.17 -4.14
N ALA A 96 4.84 10.74 -5.06
CA ALA A 96 5.48 12.05 -4.94
C ALA A 96 4.94 12.98 -6.04
N GLU A 97 4.17 14.00 -5.68
CA GLU A 97 3.57 14.93 -6.65
C GLU A 97 4.56 16.03 -7.07
N PRO A 98 4.68 16.34 -8.37
CA PRO A 98 3.86 15.85 -9.50
C PRO A 98 4.41 14.60 -10.22
N PHE A 99 5.48 13.98 -9.73
CA PHE A 99 6.14 12.85 -10.40
C PHE A 99 5.23 11.61 -10.55
N GLY A 100 4.46 11.27 -9.51
CA GLY A 100 3.63 10.08 -9.44
C GLY A 100 4.19 9.02 -8.47
N ILE A 101 3.75 7.77 -8.61
CA ILE A 101 4.20 6.67 -7.77
C ILE A 101 5.67 6.33 -8.11
N LEU A 102 6.49 6.12 -7.08
CA LEU A 102 7.90 5.77 -7.24
C LEU A 102 8.07 4.41 -7.92
N GLY A 103 9.12 4.29 -8.73
CA GLY A 103 9.48 3.01 -9.33
C GLY A 103 9.96 2.00 -8.29
N PRO A 104 9.87 0.69 -8.59
CA PRO A 104 10.15 -0.36 -7.60
C PRO A 104 11.59 -0.35 -7.10
N GLU A 105 12.57 -0.01 -7.94
CA GLU A 105 13.98 0.05 -7.50
C GLU A 105 14.21 1.20 -6.53
N GLN A 106 13.66 2.38 -6.83
CA GLN A 106 13.73 3.54 -5.94
C GLN A 106 13.01 3.26 -4.62
N PHE A 107 11.79 2.71 -4.69
CA PHE A 107 11.03 2.36 -3.51
C PHE A 107 11.81 1.41 -2.57
N VAL A 108 12.37 0.34 -3.12
CA VAL A 108 13.12 -0.64 -2.31
C VAL A 108 14.41 -0.07 -1.75
N ARG A 109 15.12 0.75 -2.52
CA ARG A 109 16.35 1.41 -2.06
C ARG A 109 16.07 2.34 -0.88
N ASP A 110 15.03 3.16 -0.99
CA ASP A 110 14.78 4.25 -0.05
C ASP A 110 13.92 3.83 1.15
N PHE A 111 13.03 2.84 0.98
CA PHE A 111 12.05 2.43 2.00
C PHE A 111 12.10 0.94 2.36
N GLY A 112 12.88 0.13 1.66
CA GLY A 112 12.92 -1.32 1.88
C GLY A 112 13.44 -1.75 3.25
N HIS A 113 14.09 -0.85 4.00
CA HIS A 113 14.55 -1.06 5.38
C HIS A 113 13.45 -0.80 6.43
N LEU A 114 12.32 -0.19 6.03
CA LEU A 114 11.15 0.01 6.88
C LEU A 114 10.24 -1.22 6.85
N PRO A 115 9.21 -1.29 7.71
CA PRO A 115 8.14 -2.27 7.59
C PRO A 115 7.44 -2.14 6.23
N SER A 116 7.98 -2.80 5.21
CA SER A 116 7.52 -2.70 3.82
C SER A 116 7.17 -4.06 3.22
N ALA A 117 6.44 -4.04 2.11
CA ALA A 117 6.07 -5.24 1.39
C ALA A 117 7.32 -6.04 0.95
N ARG A 118 7.31 -7.34 1.21
CA ARG A 118 8.44 -8.23 0.93
C ARG A 118 8.66 -8.38 -0.57
N VAL A 119 9.89 -8.15 -1.03
CA VAL A 119 10.29 -8.48 -2.40
C VAL A 119 10.53 -9.99 -2.49
N VAL A 120 9.74 -10.68 -3.29
CA VAL A 120 9.83 -12.15 -3.46
C VAL A 120 10.59 -12.55 -4.72
N TYR A 121 10.70 -11.66 -5.69
CA TYR A 121 11.36 -11.93 -6.97
C TYR A 121 11.89 -10.64 -7.60
N ARG A 122 13.02 -10.74 -8.28
CA ARG A 122 13.57 -9.69 -9.15
C ARG A 122 13.95 -10.32 -10.48
N GLY A 123 13.40 -9.82 -11.57
CA GLY A 123 13.68 -10.34 -12.91
C GLY A 123 12.58 -10.01 -13.91
N LYS A 124 12.63 -10.67 -15.05
CA LYS A 124 11.64 -10.47 -16.12
C LYS A 124 10.31 -11.14 -15.72
N LEU A 125 9.20 -10.44 -15.98
CA LEU A 125 7.86 -11.03 -15.90
C LEU A 125 7.70 -12.06 -17.04
N THR A 126 7.59 -13.32 -16.66
CA THR A 126 7.45 -14.44 -17.60
C THR A 126 6.26 -15.32 -17.22
N GLY A 127 5.75 -16.12 -18.18
CA GLY A 127 4.72 -17.11 -17.89
C GLY A 127 5.13 -18.11 -16.81
N ALA A 128 6.40 -18.53 -16.80
CA ALA A 128 6.93 -19.43 -15.77
C ALA A 128 6.89 -18.80 -14.38
N PHE A 129 7.26 -17.53 -14.26
CA PHE A 129 7.13 -16.80 -12.98
C PHE A 129 5.66 -16.70 -12.54
N ALA A 130 4.76 -16.37 -13.48
CA ALA A 130 3.34 -16.27 -13.16
C ALA A 130 2.78 -17.62 -12.66
N GLU A 131 3.19 -18.72 -13.28
CA GLU A 131 2.80 -20.07 -12.85
C GLU A 131 3.36 -20.44 -11.48
N ASP A 132 4.60 -20.04 -11.19
CA ASP A 132 5.21 -20.23 -9.87
C ASP A 132 4.47 -19.47 -8.77
N VAL A 133 3.97 -18.26 -9.07
CA VAL A 133 3.10 -17.51 -8.16
C VAL A 133 1.77 -18.22 -7.95
N ARG A 134 1.09 -18.64 -9.01
CA ARG A 134 -0.19 -19.39 -8.92
C ARG A 134 -0.06 -20.62 -8.06
N LYS A 135 1.01 -21.38 -8.20
CA LYS A 135 1.35 -22.57 -7.40
C LYS A 135 1.88 -22.24 -6.00
N ASN A 136 1.88 -20.98 -5.63
CA ASN A 136 2.31 -20.47 -4.32
C ASN A 136 3.75 -20.86 -3.92
N LYS A 137 4.68 -20.95 -4.86
CA LYS A 137 6.10 -21.22 -4.57
C LYS A 137 6.73 -20.14 -3.69
N TYR A 138 6.22 -18.91 -3.75
CA TYR A 138 6.71 -17.76 -2.96
C TYR A 138 6.08 -17.64 -1.58
N LYS A 139 5.19 -18.57 -1.20
CA LYS A 139 4.52 -18.63 0.10
C LYS A 139 3.86 -17.28 0.46
N THR A 140 3.00 -16.81 -0.43
CA THR A 140 2.16 -15.63 -0.26
C THR A 140 0.72 -16.04 0.03
N ALA A 141 0.00 -15.29 0.85
CA ALA A 141 -1.39 -15.62 1.21
C ALA A 141 -2.34 -15.41 0.02
N GLU A 142 -2.20 -14.29 -0.66
CA GLU A 142 -3.08 -13.86 -1.76
C GLU A 142 -2.41 -14.01 -3.12
N GLY A 143 -1.19 -13.54 -3.24
CA GLY A 143 -0.44 -13.47 -4.48
C GLY A 143 0.67 -12.43 -4.40
N VAL A 144 1.00 -11.83 -5.55
CA VAL A 144 2.04 -10.80 -5.67
C VAL A 144 1.55 -9.63 -6.52
N VAL A 145 2.10 -8.45 -6.25
CA VAL A 145 2.01 -7.30 -7.14
C VAL A 145 3.35 -7.15 -7.86
N CYS A 146 3.33 -7.34 -9.17
CA CYS A 146 4.47 -7.09 -10.04
C CYS A 146 4.53 -5.60 -10.38
N LYS A 147 5.71 -5.02 -10.30
CA LYS A 147 5.93 -3.61 -10.64
C LYS A 147 7.18 -3.48 -11.50
N GLY A 148 7.16 -2.56 -12.46
CA GLY A 148 8.33 -2.24 -13.27
C GLY A 148 8.27 -0.82 -13.78
N GLY A 149 9.34 -0.39 -14.44
CA GLY A 149 9.52 0.99 -14.86
C GLY A 149 10.20 1.85 -13.80
N LYS A 150 10.47 3.12 -14.17
CA LYS A 150 11.17 4.08 -13.32
C LYS A 150 10.27 4.85 -12.36
N GLY A 151 8.97 4.64 -12.45
CA GLY A 151 7.96 5.38 -11.69
C GLY A 151 7.25 6.46 -12.52
N GLY A 152 6.30 7.17 -11.92
CA GLY A 152 5.49 8.15 -12.60
C GLY A 152 4.75 7.54 -13.80
N ALA A 153 4.80 8.20 -14.95
CA ALA A 153 4.16 7.73 -16.18
C ALA A 153 4.77 6.44 -16.78
N ASP A 154 5.98 6.06 -16.37
CA ASP A 154 6.65 4.83 -16.82
C ASP A 154 6.32 3.61 -15.93
N LEU A 155 5.60 3.82 -14.82
CA LEU A 155 5.24 2.75 -13.92
C LEU A 155 4.17 1.85 -14.53
N TRP A 156 4.40 0.54 -14.48
CA TRP A 156 3.37 -0.46 -14.70
C TRP A 156 3.22 -1.38 -13.49
N MET A 157 2.03 -1.86 -13.28
CA MET A 157 1.70 -2.80 -12.20
C MET A 157 0.79 -3.91 -12.71
N MET A 158 0.94 -5.12 -12.16
CA MET A 158 0.06 -6.25 -12.39
C MET A 158 -0.03 -7.11 -11.13
N LYS A 159 -1.24 -7.55 -10.81
CA LYS A 159 -1.49 -8.53 -9.73
C LYS A 159 -1.51 -9.96 -10.31
N ILE A 160 -0.87 -10.88 -9.61
CA ILE A 160 -0.99 -12.32 -9.89
C ILE A 160 -1.40 -12.98 -8.58
N LYS A 161 -2.58 -13.59 -8.57
CA LYS A 161 -3.13 -14.25 -7.39
C LYS A 161 -2.81 -15.75 -7.40
N THR A 162 -2.71 -16.37 -6.23
CA THR A 162 -2.49 -17.80 -6.09
C THR A 162 -3.78 -18.57 -6.38
N ASP A 163 -3.66 -19.80 -6.89
CA ASP A 163 -4.82 -20.66 -7.14
C ASP A 163 -5.59 -20.95 -5.86
N SER A 164 -4.89 -21.12 -4.75
CA SER A 164 -5.52 -21.36 -3.44
C SER A 164 -6.34 -20.15 -2.96
N TYR A 165 -5.87 -18.93 -3.22
CA TYR A 165 -6.64 -17.72 -2.92
C TYR A 165 -7.90 -17.64 -3.80
N MET A 166 -7.75 -17.88 -5.12
CA MET A 166 -8.87 -17.85 -6.05
C MET A 166 -9.94 -18.90 -5.70
N GLN A 167 -9.53 -20.10 -5.26
CA GLN A 167 -10.47 -21.13 -4.80
C GLN A 167 -11.24 -20.66 -3.55
N LYS A 168 -10.56 -20.09 -2.56
CA LYS A 168 -11.22 -19.54 -1.37
C LYS A 168 -12.19 -18.41 -1.70
N LEU A 169 -11.81 -17.52 -2.62
CA LEU A 169 -12.66 -16.44 -3.07
C LEU A 169 -13.95 -16.97 -3.70
N LYS A 170 -13.83 -17.96 -4.61
CA LYS A 170 -14.98 -18.62 -5.24
C LYS A 170 -15.87 -19.33 -4.22
N GLN A 171 -15.29 -20.00 -3.23
CA GLN A 171 -16.06 -20.64 -2.17
C GLN A 171 -16.81 -19.63 -1.27
N ALA A 172 -16.18 -18.48 -0.98
CA ALA A 172 -16.77 -17.48 -0.12
C ALA A 172 -17.89 -16.67 -0.79
N PHE A 173 -17.77 -16.38 -2.09
CA PHE A 173 -18.66 -15.45 -2.80
C PHE A 173 -19.48 -16.12 -3.93
N ALA A 174 -19.32 -17.42 -4.15
CA ALA A 174 -20.05 -18.19 -5.18
C ALA A 174 -20.12 -17.43 -6.53
N ASP A 175 -21.33 -17.14 -7.03
CA ASP A 175 -21.54 -16.49 -8.33
C ASP A 175 -21.07 -15.03 -8.39
N LYS A 176 -20.76 -14.43 -7.24
CA LYS A 176 -20.32 -13.01 -7.13
C LYS A 176 -18.82 -12.86 -6.93
N TRP A 177 -18.03 -13.92 -7.03
CA TRP A 177 -16.60 -13.87 -6.76
C TRP A 177 -15.84 -12.91 -7.69
N GLU A 178 -16.35 -12.67 -8.91
CA GLU A 178 -15.77 -11.76 -9.89
C GLU A 178 -15.83 -10.29 -9.44
N ASP A 179 -16.77 -9.94 -8.58
CA ASP A 179 -16.89 -8.59 -8.01
C ASP A 179 -15.78 -8.30 -6.95
N TYR A 180 -15.08 -9.34 -6.49
CA TYR A 180 -14.15 -9.26 -5.37
C TYR A 180 -12.71 -9.69 -5.70
N TRP A 181 -12.44 -10.01 -6.96
CA TRP A 181 -11.16 -10.61 -7.32
C TRP A 181 -10.07 -9.62 -7.70
N GLU A 182 -10.25 -8.34 -7.59
CA GLU A 182 -9.28 -7.30 -7.94
C GLU A 182 -7.90 -7.49 -7.33
#